data_d148d1bb9e822ac87d74433b014ea34e
#
_entry.id   d148d1bb9e822ac87d74433b014ea34e
#
_cell.length_a   1.000
_cell.length_b   1.000
_cell.length_c   1.000
_cell.angle_alpha   90.00
_cell.angle_beta   90.00
_cell.angle_gamma   90.00
#
_symmetry.space_group_name_H-M   'P 1'
#
loop_
_entity.id
_entity.type
_entity.pdbx_description
1 polymer ?
#
loop_
_entity_poly.entity_id
_entity_poly.type
_entity_poly.pdbx_seq_one_letter_code
_entity_poly.pdbx_strand_id
1 'polypeptide(L)'
;MKKIKSLILAAAAFSLTAPVFTSCSSNDSDENLDNLVSEYTVNDNMVAAQKAKSGKDEAVLLVAFGSTWNNAFLAFDKTKQAYEAAFPNADVYFCFSSDICINRASVGENTDDEGNIVKRDYYEPRYLLHAIGAAKYSKIYVQSLQVIPGEEFAAVVASVKKFMNNGYIAKAHLDDDYLAKLQEDEAIFLGMPLLNDPEVDVPEVAAQLNALYAAEASQGVVAFMGHGNPDTYDTFKANVRYTQLEVALQALNPNYYVGTVDMPDNYKQDVLGRMQEKGINNGKVFLHALMSIAGDHAHNDMAGEGEEYWDPEEEESEDNSWFEYFKNKGYDVQVPVVGNHPLGLLELPGILNVWIQHTKDAEFLEDAYHSMYPEE
;
A
#
# COMPACT_ATOMS: atom_id res chain seq x y z
N MET A 1 -38.47 -21.81 32.67
CA MET A 1 -37.00 -21.87 32.79
C MET A 1 -36.43 -21.08 31.61
N LYS A 2 -36.15 -19.80 31.81
CA LYS A 2 -35.59 -18.89 30.82
C LYS A 2 -34.08 -18.98 30.87
N LYS A 3 -33.44 -19.41 29.77
CA LYS A 3 -32.00 -19.32 29.59
C LYS A 3 -31.64 -17.87 29.25
N ILE A 4 -30.93 -17.22 30.11
CA ILE A 4 -30.29 -15.93 29.90
C ILE A 4 -29.06 -16.22 29.04
N LYS A 5 -29.07 -15.75 27.82
CA LYS A 5 -27.86 -15.65 27.01
C LYS A 5 -27.15 -14.34 27.41
N SER A 6 -25.97 -14.46 27.98
CA SER A 6 -25.07 -13.34 28.19
C SER A 6 -24.63 -12.84 26.83
N LEU A 7 -25.10 -11.66 26.47
CA LEU A 7 -24.54 -10.85 25.40
C LEU A 7 -23.27 -10.21 25.96
N ILE A 8 -22.13 -10.62 25.50
CA ILE A 8 -20.89 -9.84 25.69
C ILE A 8 -20.90 -8.82 24.54
N LEU A 9 -21.34 -7.62 24.89
CA LEU A 9 -21.21 -6.45 24.03
C LEU A 9 -19.73 -6.03 24.09
N ALA A 10 -18.94 -6.40 23.10
CA ALA A 10 -17.66 -5.77 22.85
C ALA A 10 -17.96 -4.49 22.08
N ALA A 11 -18.20 -3.40 22.80
CA ALA A 11 -18.19 -2.08 22.23
C ALA A 11 -16.74 -1.77 21.83
N ALA A 12 -16.37 -1.99 20.59
CA ALA A 12 -15.22 -1.36 19.98
C ALA A 12 -15.60 0.12 19.76
N ALA A 13 -15.41 0.93 20.79
CA ALA A 13 -15.36 2.36 20.61
C ALA A 13 -14.11 2.65 19.76
N PHE A 14 -14.27 2.79 18.47
CA PHE A 14 -13.32 3.52 17.64
C PHE A 14 -13.36 4.97 18.11
N SER A 15 -12.57 5.25 19.15
CA SER A 15 -12.15 6.62 19.37
C SER A 15 -11.28 6.97 18.17
N LEU A 16 -11.69 7.96 17.40
CA LEU A 16 -10.84 8.76 16.53
C LEU A 16 -9.72 9.40 17.37
N THR A 17 -8.76 8.59 17.78
CA THR A 17 -7.43 9.05 18.09
C THR A 17 -6.69 8.85 16.77
N ALA A 18 -6.52 9.94 15.99
CA ALA A 18 -5.49 9.99 14.97
C ALA A 18 -4.29 9.21 15.50
N PRO A 19 -3.74 8.23 14.76
CA PRO A 19 -2.47 7.66 15.15
C PRO A 19 -1.49 8.82 15.10
N VAL A 20 -1.13 9.33 16.27
CA VAL A 20 0.06 10.14 16.39
C VAL A 20 1.15 9.16 16.01
N PHE A 21 1.59 9.19 14.76
CA PHE A 21 2.90 8.67 14.42
C PHE A 21 3.88 9.47 15.24
N THR A 22 4.11 9.03 16.44
CA THR A 22 5.30 9.43 17.16
C THR A 22 6.44 8.97 16.26
N SER A 23 6.95 9.92 15.47
CA SER A 23 8.32 9.83 15.00
C SER A 23 9.10 9.23 16.17
N CYS A 24 9.79 8.13 15.95
CA CYS A 24 10.57 7.42 16.94
C CYS A 24 11.32 8.39 17.84
N SER A 25 10.68 8.87 18.89
CA SER A 25 11.32 9.55 20.00
C SER A 25 11.70 8.44 20.98
N SER A 26 12.99 8.29 21.16
CA SER A 26 13.70 7.47 22.10
C SER A 26 13.08 7.48 23.51
N ASN A 27 12.09 6.62 23.73
CA ASN A 27 11.65 6.20 25.05
C ASN A 27 11.43 4.67 25.01
N ASP A 28 12.44 3.95 24.49
CA ASP A 28 12.51 2.51 24.64
C ASP A 28 12.80 2.21 26.10
N SER A 29 11.80 1.72 26.85
CA SER A 29 12.02 1.14 28.16
C SER A 29 12.94 -0.09 28.01
N ASP A 30 13.79 -0.38 28.99
CA ASP A 30 14.77 -1.48 28.96
C ASP A 30 14.15 -2.85 28.60
N GLU A 31 12.88 -3.09 28.94
CA GLU A 31 12.17 -4.32 28.57
C GLU A 31 11.86 -4.44 27.06
N ASN A 32 11.75 -3.32 26.34
CA ASN A 32 11.49 -3.31 24.90
C ASN A 32 12.78 -3.46 24.10
N LEU A 33 13.92 -3.09 24.68
CA LEU A 33 15.23 -3.12 24.00
C LEU A 33 15.70 -4.53 23.64
N ASP A 34 15.48 -5.51 24.52
CA ASP A 34 15.88 -6.89 24.26
C ASP A 34 15.04 -7.56 23.15
N ASN A 35 13.74 -7.21 23.06
CA ASN A 35 12.88 -7.65 21.97
C ASN A 35 13.32 -7.03 20.66
N LEU A 36 13.57 -5.73 20.61
CA LEU A 36 14.08 -5.04 19.43
C LEU A 36 15.40 -5.63 18.92
N VAL A 37 16.35 -5.92 19.83
CA VAL A 37 17.60 -6.57 19.47
C VAL A 37 17.37 -7.97 18.91
N SER A 38 16.37 -8.71 19.42
CA SER A 38 15.98 -10.02 18.90
C SER A 38 15.50 -9.93 17.45
N GLU A 39 14.63 -8.96 17.12
CA GLU A 39 14.11 -8.75 15.76
C GLU A 39 15.23 -8.42 14.77
N TYR A 40 16.18 -7.54 15.12
CA TYR A 40 17.36 -7.29 14.30
C TYR A 40 18.14 -8.58 14.05
N THR A 41 18.41 -9.38 15.08
CA THR A 41 19.18 -10.63 14.97
C THR A 41 18.51 -11.66 14.07
N VAL A 42 17.19 -11.79 14.13
CA VAL A 42 16.42 -12.72 13.28
C VAL A 42 16.57 -12.33 11.81
N ASN A 43 16.36 -11.03 11.50
CA ASN A 43 16.48 -10.53 10.14
C ASN A 43 17.91 -10.58 9.61
N ASP A 44 18.91 -10.23 10.43
CA ASP A 44 20.33 -10.32 10.07
C ASP A 44 20.71 -11.75 9.65
N ASN A 45 20.29 -12.75 10.43
CA ASN A 45 20.54 -14.15 10.11
C ASN A 45 19.84 -14.60 8.82
N MET A 46 18.58 -14.18 8.63
CA MET A 46 17.80 -14.50 7.42
C MET A 46 18.47 -13.93 6.17
N VAL A 47 18.81 -12.63 6.20
CA VAL A 47 19.41 -11.94 5.05
C VAL A 47 20.81 -12.45 4.76
N ALA A 48 21.63 -12.67 5.79
CA ALA A 48 22.98 -13.25 5.63
C ALA A 48 22.93 -14.66 5.03
N ALA A 49 21.99 -15.51 5.46
CA ALA A 49 21.80 -16.84 4.89
C ALA A 49 21.34 -16.79 3.43
N GLN A 50 20.44 -15.86 3.07
CA GLN A 50 20.00 -15.67 1.70
C GLN A 50 21.17 -15.21 0.81
N LYS A 51 21.94 -14.19 1.21
CA LYS A 51 23.09 -13.70 0.48
C LYS A 51 24.15 -14.80 0.27
N ALA A 52 24.43 -15.58 1.32
CA ALA A 52 25.39 -16.69 1.23
C ALA A 52 24.92 -17.78 0.25
N LYS A 53 23.61 -18.02 0.17
CA LYS A 53 23.01 -19.00 -0.73
C LYS A 53 23.01 -18.53 -2.19
N SER A 54 22.64 -17.28 -2.43
CA SER A 54 22.48 -16.70 -3.77
C SER A 54 23.82 -16.29 -4.38
N GLY A 55 24.77 -15.84 -3.56
CA GLY A 55 26.02 -15.23 -3.99
C GLY A 55 25.86 -13.86 -4.65
N LYS A 56 24.67 -13.25 -4.56
CA LYS A 56 24.36 -11.94 -5.13
C LYS A 56 24.87 -10.81 -4.24
N ASP A 57 25.14 -9.66 -4.82
CA ASP A 57 25.67 -8.50 -4.11
C ASP A 57 24.77 -7.24 -4.22
N GLU A 58 23.63 -7.36 -4.90
CA GLU A 58 22.60 -6.34 -4.97
C GLU A 58 21.36 -6.81 -4.19
N ALA A 59 20.62 -5.87 -3.62
CA ALA A 59 19.36 -6.13 -2.92
C ALA A 59 18.24 -5.21 -3.43
N VAL A 60 17.04 -5.74 -3.53
CA VAL A 60 15.80 -4.97 -3.72
C VAL A 60 14.95 -5.18 -2.48
N LEU A 61 14.57 -4.10 -1.80
CA LEU A 61 13.60 -4.09 -0.71
C LEU A 61 12.28 -3.51 -1.21
N LEU A 62 11.25 -4.34 -1.25
CA LEU A 62 9.88 -3.94 -1.57
C LEU A 62 9.16 -3.55 -0.29
N VAL A 63 8.59 -2.34 -0.25
CA VAL A 63 7.88 -1.80 0.91
C VAL A 63 6.42 -1.57 0.55
N ALA A 64 5.52 -2.39 1.11
CA ALA A 64 4.08 -2.21 1.03
C ALA A 64 3.52 -1.71 2.37
N PHE A 65 2.32 -1.14 2.37
CA PHE A 65 1.60 -0.87 3.62
C PHE A 65 1.39 -2.15 4.41
N GLY A 66 0.90 -3.17 3.75
CA GLY A 66 0.62 -4.48 4.31
C GLY A 66 -0.85 -4.86 4.19
N SER A 67 -1.14 -6.09 4.57
CA SER A 67 -2.50 -6.64 4.66
C SER A 67 -2.51 -7.87 5.53
N THR A 68 -3.71 -8.32 5.90
CA THR A 68 -3.94 -9.57 6.62
C THR A 68 -4.67 -10.60 5.76
N TRP A 69 -5.13 -10.22 4.58
CA TRP A 69 -5.91 -11.06 3.67
C TRP A 69 -5.03 -12.04 2.90
N ASN A 70 -5.49 -13.29 2.75
CA ASN A 70 -4.73 -14.34 2.06
C ASN A 70 -4.47 -14.02 0.57
N ASN A 71 -5.46 -13.46 -0.13
CA ASN A 71 -5.29 -13.01 -1.53
C ASN A 71 -4.17 -11.99 -1.66
N ALA A 72 -4.05 -11.04 -0.70
CA ALA A 72 -2.98 -10.07 -0.67
C ALA A 72 -1.60 -10.73 -0.46
N PHE A 73 -1.48 -11.73 0.42
CA PHE A 73 -0.25 -12.49 0.58
C PHE A 73 0.18 -13.17 -0.72
N LEU A 74 -0.77 -13.75 -1.47
CA LEU A 74 -0.49 -14.37 -2.76
C LEU A 74 -0.07 -13.31 -3.81
N ALA A 75 -0.67 -12.12 -3.78
CA ALA A 75 -0.28 -11.01 -4.63
C ALA A 75 1.15 -10.53 -4.31
N PHE A 76 1.53 -10.43 -3.03
CA PHE A 76 2.89 -10.10 -2.62
C PHE A 76 3.92 -11.16 -3.05
N ASP A 77 3.59 -12.45 -2.90
CA ASP A 77 4.45 -13.54 -3.36
C ASP A 77 4.69 -13.46 -4.89
N LYS A 78 3.65 -13.19 -5.69
CA LYS A 78 3.76 -12.99 -7.16
C LYS A 78 4.55 -11.73 -7.50
N THR A 79 4.33 -10.63 -6.77
CA THR A 79 5.09 -9.38 -6.94
C THR A 79 6.57 -9.63 -6.71
N LYS A 80 6.92 -10.30 -5.61
CA LYS A 80 8.30 -10.68 -5.32
C LYS A 80 8.92 -11.50 -6.46
N GLN A 81 8.22 -12.50 -6.96
CA GLN A 81 8.68 -13.32 -8.09
C GLN A 81 8.90 -12.49 -9.37
N ALA A 82 8.02 -11.53 -9.66
CA ALA A 82 8.18 -10.62 -10.80
C ALA A 82 9.44 -9.76 -10.66
N TYR A 83 9.71 -9.26 -9.45
CA TYR A 83 10.94 -8.51 -9.15
C TYR A 83 12.20 -9.39 -9.21
N GLU A 84 12.14 -10.63 -8.72
CA GLU A 84 13.24 -11.60 -8.85
C GLU A 84 13.61 -11.87 -10.32
N ALA A 85 12.60 -11.91 -11.20
CA ALA A 85 12.78 -12.02 -12.64
C ALA A 85 13.32 -10.73 -13.28
N ALA A 86 12.87 -9.56 -12.83
CA ALA A 86 13.28 -8.25 -13.36
C ALA A 86 14.69 -7.83 -12.90
N PHE A 87 15.11 -8.30 -11.71
CA PHE A 87 16.41 -8.02 -11.07
C PHE A 87 17.19 -9.31 -10.78
N PRO A 88 17.67 -10.03 -11.81
CA PRO A 88 18.28 -11.36 -11.64
C PRO A 88 19.57 -11.32 -10.81
N ASN A 89 20.22 -10.17 -10.69
CA ASN A 89 21.46 -9.98 -9.91
C ASN A 89 21.21 -9.55 -8.46
N ALA A 90 19.96 -9.27 -8.08
CA ALA A 90 19.60 -8.83 -6.74
C ALA A 90 18.83 -9.91 -5.97
N ASP A 91 19.04 -9.97 -4.66
CA ASP A 91 18.12 -10.65 -3.75
C ASP A 91 16.94 -9.74 -3.47
N VAL A 92 15.72 -10.27 -3.50
CA VAL A 92 14.49 -9.50 -3.30
C VAL A 92 13.90 -9.80 -1.93
N TYR A 93 13.72 -8.75 -1.14
CA TYR A 93 13.13 -8.77 0.18
C TYR A 93 11.80 -8.03 0.17
N PHE A 94 10.91 -8.37 1.09
CA PHE A 94 9.58 -7.76 1.20
C PHE A 94 9.29 -7.39 2.65
N CYS A 95 8.77 -6.19 2.89
CA CYS A 95 8.40 -5.71 4.23
C CYS A 95 7.09 -4.92 4.21
N PHE A 96 6.53 -4.73 5.40
CA PHE A 96 5.34 -3.90 5.62
C PHE A 96 5.71 -2.65 6.41
N SER A 97 5.05 -1.53 6.08
CA SER A 97 5.18 -0.28 6.84
C SER A 97 4.17 -0.17 7.99
N SER A 98 3.11 -0.99 8.01
CA SER A 98 2.07 -0.97 9.04
C SER A 98 2.30 -2.02 10.12
N ASP A 99 2.54 -1.57 11.36
CA ASP A 99 2.68 -2.44 12.54
C ASP A 99 1.41 -3.27 12.80
N ILE A 100 0.23 -2.69 12.51
CA ILE A 100 -1.05 -3.39 12.66
C ILE A 100 -1.09 -4.59 11.72
N CYS A 101 -0.73 -4.40 10.44
CA CYS A 101 -0.71 -5.48 9.47
C CYS A 101 0.33 -6.54 9.81
N ILE A 102 1.53 -6.13 10.28
CA ILE A 102 2.59 -7.05 10.74
C ILE A 102 2.08 -7.94 11.88
N ASN A 103 1.53 -7.32 12.93
CA ASN A 103 1.06 -8.04 14.11
C ASN A 103 -0.09 -9.00 13.77
N ARG A 104 -1.08 -8.56 13.01
CA ARG A 104 -2.24 -9.37 12.63
C ARG A 104 -1.86 -10.51 11.67
N ALA A 105 -0.97 -10.28 10.70
CA ALA A 105 -0.48 -11.32 9.81
C ALA A 105 0.26 -12.44 10.58
N SER A 106 1.03 -12.08 11.61
CA SER A 106 1.80 -13.03 12.42
C SER A 106 0.92 -13.95 13.27
N VAL A 107 -0.21 -13.47 13.75
CA VAL A 107 -1.16 -14.30 14.54
C VAL A 107 -2.14 -15.08 13.67
N GLY A 108 -2.34 -14.69 12.41
CA GLY A 108 -3.24 -15.33 11.47
C GLY A 108 -4.69 -14.91 11.70
N GLU A 109 -5.02 -13.68 11.33
CA GLU A 109 -6.38 -13.14 11.48
C GLU A 109 -7.33 -13.70 10.43
N ASN A 110 -6.84 -14.04 9.24
CA ASN A 110 -7.63 -14.55 8.13
C ASN A 110 -7.31 -16.01 7.79
N THR A 111 -8.21 -16.60 7.02
CA THR A 111 -8.11 -17.98 6.54
C THR A 111 -7.92 -18.01 5.01
N ASP A 112 -7.39 -19.13 4.51
CA ASP A 112 -7.43 -19.46 3.08
C ASP A 112 -8.85 -19.95 2.66
N ASP A 113 -9.00 -20.25 1.38
CA ASP A 113 -10.27 -20.72 0.80
C ASP A 113 -10.72 -22.07 1.38
N GLU A 114 -9.81 -22.85 1.99
CA GLU A 114 -10.09 -24.10 2.66
C GLU A 114 -10.40 -23.91 4.16
N GLY A 115 -10.34 -22.67 4.67
CA GLY A 115 -10.61 -22.33 6.06
C GLY A 115 -9.42 -22.53 7.00
N ASN A 116 -8.21 -22.74 6.49
CA ASN A 116 -7.03 -22.87 7.32
C ASN A 116 -6.48 -21.48 7.69
N ILE A 117 -6.05 -21.32 8.94
CA ILE A 117 -5.42 -20.08 9.40
C ILE A 117 -4.10 -19.88 8.67
N VAL A 118 -3.96 -18.74 7.99
CA VAL A 118 -2.73 -18.33 7.29
C VAL A 118 -1.96 -17.36 8.18
N LYS A 119 -0.71 -17.73 8.49
CA LYS A 119 0.23 -16.88 9.24
C LYS A 119 1.39 -16.50 8.36
N ARG A 120 1.81 -15.24 8.45
CA ARG A 120 2.96 -14.71 7.71
C ARG A 120 3.76 -13.77 8.61
N ASP A 121 5.05 -13.97 8.68
CA ASP A 121 5.97 -13.09 9.40
C ASP A 121 6.49 -12.02 8.43
N TYR A 122 6.08 -10.79 8.66
CA TYR A 122 6.61 -9.61 8.00
C TYR A 122 7.27 -8.72 9.03
N TYR A 123 8.17 -7.86 8.58
CA TYR A 123 8.94 -6.97 9.43
C TYR A 123 8.86 -5.54 8.88
N GLU A 124 9.11 -4.56 9.74
CA GLU A 124 9.22 -3.17 9.32
C GLU A 124 10.46 -2.92 8.43
N PRO A 125 10.46 -1.87 7.60
CA PRO A 125 11.59 -1.51 6.74
C PRO A 125 12.93 -1.40 7.49
N ARG A 126 12.91 -0.90 8.75
CA ARG A 126 14.12 -0.71 9.57
C ARG A 126 14.89 -2.00 9.81
N TYR A 127 14.19 -3.12 10.05
CA TYR A 127 14.84 -4.41 10.31
C TYR A 127 15.48 -4.99 9.06
N LEU A 128 14.77 -4.89 7.93
CA LEU A 128 15.27 -5.40 6.64
C LEU A 128 16.42 -4.55 6.10
N LEU A 129 16.30 -3.21 6.18
CA LEU A 129 17.40 -2.30 5.78
C LEU A 129 18.64 -2.54 6.62
N HIS A 130 18.50 -2.68 7.95
CA HIS A 130 19.61 -3.04 8.81
C HIS A 130 20.24 -4.37 8.40
N ALA A 131 19.46 -5.42 8.18
CA ALA A 131 19.95 -6.73 7.83
C ALA A 131 20.66 -6.75 6.46
N ILE A 132 20.14 -6.00 5.48
CA ILE A 132 20.75 -5.78 4.17
C ILE A 132 22.10 -5.08 4.35
N GLY A 133 22.18 -4.06 5.20
CA GLY A 133 23.40 -3.34 5.55
C GLY A 133 24.41 -4.22 6.30
N ALA A 134 23.96 -4.98 7.30
CA ALA A 134 24.80 -5.92 8.06
C ALA A 134 25.41 -7.03 7.16
N ALA A 135 24.63 -7.47 6.16
CA ALA A 135 25.11 -8.39 5.14
C ALA A 135 26.02 -7.72 4.08
N LYS A 136 26.16 -6.38 4.12
CA LYS A 136 27.03 -5.59 3.24
C LYS A 136 26.74 -5.80 1.75
N TYR A 137 25.47 -5.63 1.35
CA TYR A 137 25.14 -5.53 -0.08
C TYR A 137 25.75 -4.25 -0.66
N SER A 138 26.35 -4.34 -1.83
CA SER A 138 27.06 -3.21 -2.46
C SER A 138 26.12 -2.25 -3.19
N LYS A 139 24.88 -2.67 -3.46
CA LYS A 139 23.86 -1.88 -4.13
C LYS A 139 22.47 -2.23 -3.60
N ILE A 140 21.70 -1.21 -3.24
CA ILE A 140 20.41 -1.37 -2.59
C ILE A 140 19.36 -0.54 -3.34
N TYR A 141 18.27 -1.19 -3.76
CA TYR A 141 17.07 -0.54 -4.26
C TYR A 141 15.97 -0.66 -3.20
N VAL A 142 15.34 0.45 -2.86
CA VAL A 142 14.15 0.46 -2.00
C VAL A 142 12.97 0.93 -2.83
N GLN A 143 12.02 0.04 -3.09
CA GLN A 143 10.84 0.35 -3.87
C GLN A 143 9.61 0.52 -2.99
N SER A 144 9.02 1.70 -3.03
CA SER A 144 7.70 1.95 -2.46
C SER A 144 6.62 1.36 -3.36
N LEU A 145 5.75 0.52 -2.80
CA LEU A 145 4.59 -0.05 -3.50
C LEU A 145 3.30 0.73 -3.22
N GLN A 146 3.38 1.96 -2.74
CA GLN A 146 2.24 2.86 -2.57
C GLN A 146 1.75 3.40 -3.91
N VAL A 147 0.49 3.85 -3.96
CA VAL A 147 -0.12 4.37 -5.19
C VAL A 147 0.29 5.82 -5.44
N ILE A 148 0.32 6.64 -4.41
CA ILE A 148 0.68 8.06 -4.48
C ILE A 148 1.84 8.37 -3.53
N PRO A 149 2.64 9.42 -3.75
CA PRO A 149 3.67 9.88 -2.82
C PRO A 149 3.05 10.64 -1.63
N GLY A 150 2.23 9.95 -0.83
CA GLY A 150 1.57 10.47 0.36
C GLY A 150 2.34 10.20 1.66
N GLU A 151 1.61 10.16 2.78
CA GLU A 151 2.17 9.97 4.12
C GLU A 151 2.99 8.68 4.25
N GLU A 152 2.45 7.57 3.73
CA GLU A 152 3.12 6.27 3.81
C GLU A 152 4.44 6.25 3.03
N PHE A 153 4.50 6.93 1.88
CA PHE A 153 5.75 7.09 1.15
C PHE A 153 6.75 7.96 1.92
N ALA A 154 6.29 9.02 2.60
CA ALA A 154 7.14 9.82 3.47
C ALA A 154 7.78 8.97 4.58
N ALA A 155 7.05 8.00 5.14
CA ALA A 155 7.58 7.05 6.12
C ALA A 155 8.66 6.12 5.52
N VAL A 156 8.50 5.69 4.27
CA VAL A 156 9.54 4.92 3.55
C VAL A 156 10.80 5.76 3.39
N VAL A 157 10.68 7.01 2.91
CA VAL A 157 11.80 7.96 2.77
C VAL A 157 12.51 8.15 4.11
N ALA A 158 11.76 8.38 5.19
CA ALA A 158 12.32 8.55 6.53
C ALA A 158 13.09 7.30 7.00
N SER A 159 12.60 6.10 6.69
CA SER A 159 13.26 4.83 7.03
C SER A 159 14.59 4.67 6.29
N VAL A 160 14.66 5.03 5.01
CA VAL A 160 15.89 4.97 4.21
C VAL A 160 16.90 6.02 4.70
N LYS A 161 16.45 7.25 5.02
CA LYS A 161 17.31 8.28 5.62
C LYS A 161 17.86 7.83 6.97
N LYS A 162 17.04 7.23 7.81
CA LYS A 162 17.48 6.69 9.11
C LYS A 162 18.54 5.61 8.92
N PHE A 163 18.38 4.75 7.92
CA PHE A 163 19.37 3.75 7.56
C PHE A 163 20.71 4.41 7.18
N MET A 164 20.72 5.36 6.26
CA MET A 164 21.92 6.03 5.77
C MET A 164 22.66 6.81 6.87
N ASN A 165 21.92 7.35 7.83
CA ASN A 165 22.48 8.10 8.97
C ASN A 165 22.85 7.20 10.16
N ASN A 166 22.84 5.88 10.00
CA ASN A 166 23.09 4.91 11.08
C ASN A 166 22.22 5.18 12.33
N GLY A 167 20.98 5.61 12.09
CA GLY A 167 20.06 6.12 13.12
C GLY A 167 19.34 5.04 13.93
N TYR A 168 19.95 3.86 14.08
CA TYR A 168 19.44 2.75 14.87
C TYR A 168 19.92 2.81 16.32
N ILE A 169 19.39 1.92 17.18
CA ILE A 169 19.89 1.76 18.54
C ILE A 169 21.35 1.33 18.53
N ALA A 170 22.14 1.73 19.52
CA ALA A 170 23.59 1.50 19.56
C ALA A 170 24.02 0.02 19.37
N LYS A 171 23.19 -0.94 19.81
CA LYS A 171 23.45 -2.38 19.60
C LYS A 171 23.19 -2.88 18.17
N ALA A 172 22.53 -2.05 17.33
CA ALA A 172 22.23 -2.34 15.94
C ALA A 172 22.89 -1.32 15.00
N HIS A 173 23.96 -0.66 15.43
CA HIS A 173 24.74 0.21 14.55
C HIS A 173 25.48 -0.60 13.51
N LEU A 174 25.39 -0.15 12.27
CA LEU A 174 26.12 -0.69 11.14
C LEU A 174 27.56 -0.16 11.10
N ASP A 175 28.38 -0.76 10.28
CA ASP A 175 29.73 -0.31 9.97
C ASP A 175 29.70 1.04 9.25
N ASP A 176 30.23 2.09 9.87
CA ASP A 176 30.22 3.46 9.33
C ASP A 176 31.00 3.57 8.01
N ASP A 177 32.10 2.81 7.84
CA ASP A 177 32.88 2.79 6.59
C ASP A 177 32.05 2.18 5.44
N TYR A 178 31.18 1.20 5.75
CA TYR A 178 30.27 0.62 4.77
C TYR A 178 29.20 1.63 4.33
N LEU A 179 28.57 2.33 5.28
CA LEU A 179 27.56 3.35 4.96
C LEU A 179 28.15 4.52 4.19
N ALA A 180 29.35 4.98 4.60
CA ALA A 180 30.07 6.01 3.87
C ALA A 180 30.38 5.60 2.42
N LYS A 181 30.74 4.32 2.21
CA LYS A 181 30.96 3.79 0.88
C LYS A 181 29.69 3.71 0.04
N LEU A 182 28.55 3.30 0.60
CA LEU A 182 27.27 3.33 -0.11
C LEU A 182 26.89 4.74 -0.58
N GLN A 183 27.22 5.74 0.22
CA GLN A 183 26.97 7.16 -0.11
C GLN A 183 27.95 7.66 -1.17
N GLU A 184 29.26 7.37 -1.03
CA GLU A 184 30.28 7.74 -2.00
C GLU A 184 30.06 7.12 -3.39
N ASP A 185 29.62 5.86 -3.41
CA ASP A 185 29.33 5.10 -4.64
C ASP A 185 27.91 5.41 -5.19
N GLU A 186 27.10 6.27 -4.53
CA GLU A 186 25.70 6.54 -4.87
C GLU A 186 24.88 5.25 -5.03
N ALA A 187 25.05 4.31 -4.09
CA ALA A 187 24.63 2.92 -4.26
C ALA A 187 23.32 2.56 -3.54
N ILE A 188 22.56 3.55 -3.07
CA ILE A 188 21.22 3.35 -2.53
C ILE A 188 20.20 4.15 -3.32
N PHE A 189 19.19 3.47 -3.87
CA PHE A 189 18.21 4.00 -4.81
C PHE A 189 16.81 3.95 -4.21
N LEU A 190 16.01 4.99 -4.45
CA LEU A 190 14.62 5.07 -4.02
C LEU A 190 13.69 5.03 -5.23
N GLY A 191 12.92 3.95 -5.36
CA GLY A 191 11.88 3.79 -6.36
C GLY A 191 10.58 4.47 -5.93
N MET A 192 10.02 5.25 -6.83
CA MET A 192 8.85 6.09 -6.60
C MET A 192 7.54 5.30 -6.55
N PRO A 193 6.49 5.84 -5.88
CA PRO A 193 5.12 5.33 -5.95
C PRO A 193 4.56 5.32 -7.37
N LEU A 194 3.44 4.61 -7.57
CA LEU A 194 2.84 4.37 -8.89
C LEU A 194 2.51 5.66 -9.66
N LEU A 195 1.90 6.63 -9.00
CA LEU A 195 1.44 7.90 -9.59
C LEU A 195 2.36 9.05 -9.12
N ASN A 196 3.67 8.89 -9.29
CA ASN A 196 4.61 9.93 -8.87
C ASN A 196 4.62 11.12 -9.85
N ASP A 197 4.87 10.85 -11.13
CA ASP A 197 4.92 11.87 -12.17
C ASP A 197 3.55 12.04 -12.85
N PRO A 198 2.93 13.25 -12.76
CA PRO A 198 1.62 13.48 -13.39
C PRO A 198 1.65 13.45 -14.93
N GLU A 199 2.80 13.71 -15.53
CA GLU A 199 2.93 13.80 -17.00
C GLU A 199 3.32 12.44 -17.62
N VAL A 200 3.94 11.56 -16.86
CA VAL A 200 4.40 10.24 -17.33
C VAL A 200 3.52 9.12 -16.75
N ASP A 201 3.42 9.02 -15.42
CA ASP A 201 2.78 7.88 -14.76
C ASP A 201 1.26 7.91 -14.92
N VAL A 202 0.65 9.10 -14.75
CA VAL A 202 -0.82 9.22 -14.79
C VAL A 202 -1.39 8.79 -16.16
N PRO A 203 -0.86 9.25 -17.32
CA PRO A 203 -1.30 8.75 -18.61
C PRO A 203 -1.02 7.26 -18.85
N GLU A 204 0.13 6.75 -18.38
CA GLU A 204 0.49 5.34 -18.52
C GLU A 204 -0.48 4.46 -17.74
N VAL A 205 -0.70 4.76 -16.45
CA VAL A 205 -1.64 4.03 -15.60
C VAL A 205 -3.06 4.11 -16.15
N ALA A 206 -3.51 5.28 -16.61
CA ALA A 206 -4.81 5.43 -17.26
C ALA A 206 -4.95 4.55 -18.50
N ALA A 207 -3.92 4.46 -19.33
CA ALA A 207 -3.92 3.59 -20.52
C ALA A 207 -4.01 2.11 -20.12
N GLN A 208 -3.24 1.66 -19.12
CA GLN A 208 -3.28 0.29 -18.63
C GLN A 208 -4.65 -0.07 -18.03
N LEU A 209 -5.23 0.80 -17.19
CA LEU A 209 -6.56 0.58 -16.62
C LEU A 209 -7.63 0.58 -17.71
N ASN A 210 -7.57 1.48 -18.68
CA ASN A 210 -8.52 1.47 -19.81
C ASN A 210 -8.38 0.20 -20.68
N ALA A 211 -7.18 -0.31 -20.87
CA ALA A 211 -6.99 -1.57 -21.61
C ALA A 211 -7.69 -2.76 -20.93
N LEU A 212 -7.79 -2.74 -19.60
CA LEU A 212 -8.45 -3.78 -18.80
C LEU A 212 -9.97 -3.58 -18.72
N TYR A 213 -10.43 -2.35 -18.53
CA TYR A 213 -11.81 -2.07 -18.12
C TYR A 213 -12.67 -1.33 -19.19
N ALA A 214 -12.16 -1.13 -20.42
CA ALA A 214 -12.92 -0.47 -21.49
C ALA A 214 -14.24 -1.17 -21.83
N ALA A 215 -14.30 -2.49 -21.71
CA ALA A 215 -15.51 -3.27 -21.96
C ALA A 215 -16.60 -2.97 -20.90
N GLU A 216 -16.23 -2.79 -19.63
CA GLU A 216 -17.14 -2.39 -18.56
C GLU A 216 -17.55 -0.92 -18.73
N ALA A 217 -16.59 -0.02 -19.01
CA ALA A 217 -16.86 1.39 -19.28
C ALA A 217 -17.80 1.62 -20.47
N SER A 218 -17.87 0.68 -21.42
CA SER A 218 -18.85 0.72 -22.51
C SER A 218 -20.27 0.32 -22.09
N GLN A 219 -20.43 -0.34 -20.94
CA GLN A 219 -21.71 -0.83 -20.42
C GLN A 219 -22.28 0.05 -19.29
N GLY A 220 -21.43 0.83 -18.62
CA GLY A 220 -21.80 1.65 -17.48
C GLY A 220 -20.62 2.44 -16.93
N VAL A 221 -20.78 2.92 -15.72
CA VAL A 221 -19.71 3.61 -14.99
C VAL A 221 -18.70 2.58 -14.47
N VAL A 222 -17.43 2.91 -14.57
CA VAL A 222 -16.35 2.23 -13.85
C VAL A 222 -15.83 3.22 -12.81
N ALA A 223 -16.01 2.91 -11.53
CA ALA A 223 -15.58 3.73 -10.42
C ALA A 223 -14.44 3.04 -9.68
N PHE A 224 -13.30 3.71 -9.61
CA PHE A 224 -12.13 3.27 -8.86
C PHE A 224 -12.14 3.87 -7.47
N MET A 225 -11.93 3.04 -6.46
CA MET A 225 -11.79 3.46 -5.07
C MET A 225 -10.33 3.40 -4.64
N GLY A 226 -9.68 4.57 -4.49
CA GLY A 226 -8.37 4.73 -3.89
C GLY A 226 -8.46 4.96 -2.38
N HIS A 227 -7.32 4.99 -1.69
CA HIS A 227 -7.27 5.33 -0.28
C HIS A 227 -7.36 6.84 -0.08
N GLY A 228 -6.44 7.61 -0.62
CA GLY A 228 -6.29 9.02 -0.35
C GLY A 228 -5.58 9.28 0.98
N ASN A 229 -5.38 10.57 1.30
CA ASN A 229 -4.90 11.00 2.61
C ASN A 229 -5.78 12.14 3.11
N PRO A 230 -6.04 12.25 4.42
CA PRO A 230 -6.54 13.47 5.01
C PRO A 230 -5.61 14.64 4.69
N ASP A 231 -6.14 15.86 4.51
CA ASP A 231 -5.34 17.04 4.11
C ASP A 231 -4.14 17.31 5.01
N THR A 232 -4.27 16.98 6.31
CA THR A 232 -3.20 17.16 7.30
C THR A 232 -2.01 16.22 7.09
N TYR A 233 -2.19 15.15 6.34
CA TYR A 233 -1.21 14.10 6.09
C TYR A 233 -0.80 14.00 4.62
N ASP A 234 -1.30 14.86 3.75
CA ASP A 234 -0.89 14.92 2.34
C ASP A 234 0.43 15.68 2.18
N THR A 235 1.51 15.06 2.67
CA THR A 235 2.86 15.63 2.80
C THR A 235 3.38 16.21 1.49
N PHE A 236 3.17 15.52 0.38
CA PHE A 236 3.67 15.90 -0.95
C PHE A 236 2.60 16.52 -1.86
N LYS A 237 1.43 16.87 -1.31
CA LYS A 237 0.27 17.30 -2.10
C LYS A 237 -0.13 16.30 -3.18
N ALA A 238 -0.03 15.02 -2.85
CA ALA A 238 -0.17 13.93 -3.79
C ALA A 238 -1.62 13.48 -4.03
N ASN A 239 -2.56 13.87 -3.18
CA ASN A 239 -3.99 13.58 -3.37
C ASN A 239 -4.50 14.00 -4.76
N VAL A 240 -3.98 15.08 -5.30
CA VAL A 240 -4.31 15.55 -6.65
C VAL A 240 -4.08 14.50 -7.74
N ARG A 241 -3.25 13.48 -7.50
CA ARG A 241 -3.01 12.40 -8.46
C ARG A 241 -4.28 11.59 -8.77
N TYR A 242 -5.17 11.43 -7.81
CA TYR A 242 -6.46 10.76 -8.02
C TYR A 242 -7.34 11.54 -8.99
N THR A 243 -7.45 12.85 -8.82
CA THR A 243 -8.24 13.70 -9.73
C THR A 243 -7.59 13.81 -11.11
N GLN A 244 -6.26 13.86 -11.19
CA GLN A 244 -5.53 13.84 -12.46
C GLN A 244 -5.74 12.51 -13.20
N LEU A 245 -5.74 11.38 -12.48
CA LEU A 245 -6.03 10.07 -13.06
C LEU A 245 -7.47 9.99 -13.57
N GLU A 246 -8.46 10.53 -12.85
CA GLU A 246 -9.83 10.60 -13.33
C GLU A 246 -9.91 11.38 -14.67
N VAL A 247 -9.26 12.54 -14.73
CA VAL A 247 -9.22 13.35 -15.98
C VAL A 247 -8.58 12.58 -17.13
N ALA A 248 -7.46 11.91 -16.90
CA ALA A 248 -6.80 11.11 -17.93
C ALA A 248 -7.65 9.92 -18.40
N LEU A 249 -8.30 9.22 -17.47
CA LEU A 249 -9.22 8.13 -17.78
C LEU A 249 -10.46 8.64 -18.56
N GLN A 250 -11.04 9.76 -18.13
CA GLN A 250 -12.21 10.36 -18.81
C GLN A 250 -11.89 10.88 -20.22
N ALA A 251 -10.65 11.21 -20.51
CA ALA A 251 -10.21 11.52 -21.87
C ALA A 251 -10.26 10.27 -22.78
N LEU A 252 -10.15 9.06 -22.22
CA LEU A 252 -10.25 7.79 -22.95
C LEU A 252 -11.71 7.31 -23.02
N ASN A 253 -12.46 7.41 -21.90
CA ASN A 253 -13.89 7.10 -21.83
C ASN A 253 -14.53 7.93 -20.71
N PRO A 254 -15.61 8.70 -20.98
CA PRO A 254 -16.26 9.59 -20.01
C PRO A 254 -16.93 8.87 -18.84
N ASN A 255 -17.04 7.54 -18.86
CA ASN A 255 -17.66 6.73 -17.82
C ASN A 255 -16.72 6.30 -16.70
N TYR A 256 -15.48 6.75 -16.71
CA TYR A 256 -14.53 6.50 -15.61
C TYR A 256 -14.65 7.57 -14.52
N TYR A 257 -14.60 7.12 -13.27
CA TYR A 257 -14.55 7.97 -12.08
C TYR A 257 -13.53 7.43 -11.08
N VAL A 258 -12.91 8.34 -10.33
CA VAL A 258 -11.94 8.00 -9.28
C VAL A 258 -12.35 8.73 -8.01
N GLY A 259 -12.61 7.99 -6.96
CA GLY A 259 -12.81 8.55 -5.62
C GLY A 259 -11.93 7.83 -4.59
N THR A 260 -12.06 8.22 -3.34
CA THR A 260 -11.19 7.76 -2.27
C THR A 260 -11.94 7.54 -0.97
N VAL A 261 -11.29 6.88 -0.01
CA VAL A 261 -11.80 6.70 1.35
C VAL A 261 -11.52 7.95 2.20
N ASP A 262 -10.31 8.52 2.14
CA ASP A 262 -9.83 9.51 3.10
C ASP A 262 -9.52 10.91 2.52
N MET A 263 -9.51 11.08 1.20
CA MET A 263 -9.26 12.39 0.60
C MET A 263 -10.53 13.25 0.68
N PRO A 264 -10.50 14.42 1.35
CA PRO A 264 -11.61 15.36 1.36
C PRO A 264 -12.06 15.77 -0.04
N ASP A 265 -13.35 16.01 -0.20
CA ASP A 265 -13.99 16.40 -1.47
C ASP A 265 -13.82 15.36 -2.61
N ASN A 266 -13.51 14.09 -2.26
CA ASN A 266 -13.41 13.01 -3.23
C ASN A 266 -13.91 11.64 -2.73
N TYR A 267 -14.89 11.68 -1.84
CA TYR A 267 -15.58 10.50 -1.31
C TYR A 267 -16.58 9.92 -2.32
N LYS A 268 -17.21 8.80 -1.97
CA LYS A 268 -18.28 8.18 -2.77
C LYS A 268 -19.43 9.15 -3.12
N GLN A 269 -19.76 10.07 -2.20
CA GLN A 269 -20.80 11.11 -2.41
C GLN A 269 -20.39 12.11 -3.50
N ASP A 270 -19.12 12.49 -3.55
CA ASP A 270 -18.58 13.40 -4.55
C ASP A 270 -18.51 12.74 -5.92
N VAL A 271 -18.14 11.44 -5.97
CA VAL A 271 -18.22 10.64 -7.19
C VAL A 271 -19.64 10.60 -7.72
N LEU A 272 -20.64 10.32 -6.86
CA LEU A 272 -22.05 10.34 -7.23
C LEU A 272 -22.48 11.72 -7.77
N GLY A 273 -22.06 12.80 -7.11
CA GLY A 273 -22.33 14.17 -7.54
C GLY A 273 -21.83 14.42 -8.97
N ARG A 274 -20.57 14.08 -9.25
CA ARG A 274 -19.99 14.21 -10.60
C ARG A 274 -20.70 13.35 -11.67
N MET A 275 -21.17 12.16 -11.30
CA MET A 275 -21.99 11.31 -12.17
C MET A 275 -23.32 11.98 -12.51
N GLN A 276 -24.01 12.50 -11.50
CA GLN A 276 -25.31 13.18 -11.64
C GLN A 276 -25.21 14.48 -12.46
N GLU A 277 -24.16 15.27 -12.29
CA GLU A 277 -23.88 16.45 -13.11
C GLU A 277 -23.77 16.12 -14.61
N LYS A 278 -23.28 14.92 -14.94
CA LYS A 278 -23.24 14.39 -16.33
C LYS A 278 -24.54 13.69 -16.75
N GLY A 279 -25.59 13.73 -15.92
CA GLY A 279 -26.88 13.13 -16.22
C GLY A 279 -26.93 11.61 -16.00
N ILE A 280 -25.94 11.02 -15.34
CA ILE A 280 -25.92 9.60 -15.02
C ILE A 280 -26.62 9.40 -13.66
N ASN A 281 -27.94 9.15 -13.70
CA ASN A 281 -28.77 9.02 -12.52
C ASN A 281 -29.20 7.58 -12.21
N ASN A 282 -28.82 6.63 -13.03
CA ASN A 282 -29.04 5.19 -12.90
C ASN A 282 -28.13 4.43 -13.88
N GLY A 283 -28.22 3.11 -13.87
CA GLY A 283 -27.45 2.25 -14.75
C GLY A 283 -26.44 1.40 -13.98
N LYS A 284 -25.51 0.80 -14.70
CA LYS A 284 -24.49 -0.05 -14.09
C LYS A 284 -23.33 0.76 -13.52
N VAL A 285 -22.83 0.30 -12.38
CA VAL A 285 -21.60 0.81 -11.75
C VAL A 285 -20.72 -0.40 -11.45
N PHE A 286 -19.51 -0.43 -12.00
CA PHE A 286 -18.48 -1.41 -11.71
C PHE A 286 -17.47 -0.78 -10.74
N LEU A 287 -17.27 -1.40 -9.59
CA LEU A 287 -16.35 -0.92 -8.56
C LEU A 287 -15.05 -1.70 -8.60
N HIS A 288 -13.93 -0.98 -8.66
CA HIS A 288 -12.59 -1.56 -8.64
C HIS A 288 -11.70 -0.86 -7.61
N ALA A 289 -10.85 -1.62 -6.93
CA ALA A 289 -9.87 -1.05 -6.01
C ALA A 289 -8.74 -0.36 -6.80
N LEU A 290 -8.43 0.88 -6.42
CA LEU A 290 -7.24 1.63 -6.85
C LEU A 290 -6.24 1.67 -5.70
N MET A 291 -5.87 0.50 -5.23
CA MET A 291 -4.96 0.25 -4.12
C MET A 291 -3.95 -0.81 -4.53
N SER A 292 -2.75 -0.79 -3.94
CA SER A 292 -1.69 -1.76 -4.24
C SER A 292 -2.22 -3.19 -4.16
N ILE A 293 -3.03 -3.47 -3.15
CA ILE A 293 -3.67 -4.76 -2.92
C ILE A 293 -5.14 -4.58 -2.55
N ALA A 294 -5.94 -5.61 -2.80
CA ALA A 294 -7.30 -5.72 -2.27
C ALA A 294 -7.25 -6.27 -0.84
N GLY A 295 -7.16 -5.35 0.14
CA GLY A 295 -7.20 -5.61 1.58
C GLY A 295 -8.55 -5.20 2.19
N ASP A 296 -8.55 -4.83 3.48
CA ASP A 296 -9.75 -4.47 4.25
C ASP A 296 -10.62 -3.43 3.53
N HIS A 297 -10.05 -2.35 3.02
CA HIS A 297 -10.81 -1.33 2.30
C HIS A 297 -11.50 -1.86 1.04
N ALA A 298 -10.87 -2.77 0.28
CA ALA A 298 -11.49 -3.33 -0.91
C ALA A 298 -12.62 -4.31 -0.58
N HIS A 299 -12.46 -5.09 0.48
CA HIS A 299 -13.47 -6.06 0.91
C HIS A 299 -14.61 -5.39 1.68
N ASN A 300 -14.30 -4.49 2.60
CA ASN A 300 -15.26 -3.87 3.48
C ASN A 300 -15.82 -2.55 2.89
N ASP A 301 -14.99 -1.51 2.75
CA ASP A 301 -15.47 -0.18 2.37
C ASP A 301 -15.93 -0.11 0.91
N MET A 302 -15.34 -0.92 0.01
CA MET A 302 -15.79 -0.97 -1.37
C MET A 302 -16.89 -2.02 -1.57
N ALA A 303 -16.64 -3.29 -1.24
CA ALA A 303 -17.52 -4.40 -1.58
C ALA A 303 -18.62 -4.67 -0.54
N GLY A 304 -18.44 -4.23 0.72
CA GLY A 304 -19.43 -4.44 1.78
C GLY A 304 -19.55 -5.90 2.21
N GLU A 305 -18.45 -6.63 2.31
CA GLU A 305 -18.45 -8.06 2.67
C GLU A 305 -18.72 -8.32 4.16
N GLY A 306 -18.75 -7.30 5.01
CA GLY A 306 -19.06 -7.40 6.45
C GLY A 306 -20.49 -6.96 6.77
N GLU A 307 -21.17 -7.68 7.68
CA GLU A 307 -22.52 -7.32 8.16
C GLU A 307 -22.53 -5.98 8.94
N GLU A 308 -21.37 -5.49 9.38
CA GLU A 308 -21.23 -4.26 10.15
C GLU A 308 -21.30 -2.98 9.30
N TYR A 309 -21.21 -3.11 7.97
CA TYR A 309 -21.12 -1.99 7.03
C TYR A 309 -22.45 -1.63 6.35
N TRP A 310 -23.55 -2.17 6.85
CA TRP A 310 -24.88 -1.85 6.37
C TRP A 310 -25.79 -1.41 7.52
N ASP A 311 -26.16 -0.13 7.55
CA ASP A 311 -27.22 0.38 8.39
C ASP A 311 -28.42 0.85 7.53
N PRO A 312 -29.53 0.09 7.51
CA PRO A 312 -30.70 0.46 6.72
C PRO A 312 -31.44 1.71 7.24
N GLU A 313 -31.16 2.15 8.47
CA GLU A 313 -31.76 3.34 9.07
C GLU A 313 -30.94 4.61 8.75
N GLU A 314 -29.67 4.46 8.35
CA GLU A 314 -28.75 5.54 7.97
C GLU A 314 -28.36 5.43 6.48
N GLU A 315 -29.33 5.65 5.58
CA GLU A 315 -29.11 5.56 4.11
C GLU A 315 -27.97 6.44 3.58
N GLU A 316 -27.56 7.46 4.33
CA GLU A 316 -26.49 8.40 3.99
C GLU A 316 -25.24 8.25 4.90
N SER A 317 -25.17 7.18 5.70
CA SER A 317 -24.04 6.96 6.59
C SER A 317 -22.73 6.95 5.80
N GLU A 318 -21.73 7.68 6.31
CA GLU A 318 -20.35 7.63 5.81
C GLU A 318 -19.79 6.22 5.95
N ASP A 319 -20.32 5.42 6.87
CA ASP A 319 -19.90 4.05 7.18
C ASP A 319 -20.38 3.01 6.15
N ASN A 320 -21.39 3.33 5.30
CA ASN A 320 -21.84 2.40 4.27
C ASN A 320 -20.76 2.14 3.21
N SER A 321 -20.61 0.89 2.77
CA SER A 321 -19.72 0.55 1.66
C SER A 321 -20.13 1.29 0.37
N TRP A 322 -19.18 1.43 -0.57
CA TRP A 322 -19.47 1.98 -1.89
C TRP A 322 -20.55 1.16 -2.61
N PHE A 323 -20.49 -0.17 -2.50
CA PHE A 323 -21.49 -1.07 -3.08
C PHE A 323 -22.90 -0.74 -2.58
N GLU A 324 -23.11 -0.70 -1.26
CA GLU A 324 -24.42 -0.41 -0.67
C GLU A 324 -24.86 1.01 -0.94
N TYR A 325 -23.93 1.98 -0.85
CA TYR A 325 -24.24 3.38 -1.14
C TYR A 325 -24.81 3.59 -2.55
N PHE A 326 -24.10 3.13 -3.60
CA PHE A 326 -24.57 3.28 -4.98
C PHE A 326 -25.83 2.46 -5.26
N LYS A 327 -25.95 1.27 -4.68
CA LYS A 327 -27.15 0.44 -4.79
C LYS A 327 -28.39 1.13 -4.20
N ASN A 328 -28.27 1.79 -3.05
CA ASN A 328 -29.35 2.56 -2.42
C ASN A 328 -29.74 3.80 -3.23
N LYS A 329 -28.82 4.35 -4.00
CA LYS A 329 -29.10 5.45 -4.94
C LYS A 329 -29.71 4.94 -6.26
N GLY A 330 -29.98 3.63 -6.39
CA GLY A 330 -30.71 3.03 -7.51
C GLY A 330 -29.86 2.56 -8.68
N TYR A 331 -28.55 2.39 -8.48
CA TYR A 331 -27.65 1.83 -9.50
C TYR A 331 -27.60 0.30 -9.43
N ASP A 332 -27.31 -0.34 -10.57
CA ASP A 332 -26.99 -1.77 -10.69
C ASP A 332 -25.48 -1.93 -10.43
N VAL A 333 -25.09 -2.18 -9.18
CA VAL A 333 -23.71 -2.18 -8.73
C VAL A 333 -23.10 -3.56 -8.84
N GLN A 334 -21.89 -3.64 -9.36
CA GLN A 334 -21.11 -4.85 -9.47
C GLN A 334 -19.70 -4.62 -8.93
N VAL A 335 -19.19 -5.60 -8.17
CA VAL A 335 -17.79 -5.68 -7.77
C VAL A 335 -17.19 -6.86 -8.52
N PRO A 336 -16.50 -6.65 -9.65
CA PRO A 336 -15.89 -7.74 -10.39
C PRO A 336 -14.79 -8.42 -9.57
N VAL A 337 -14.83 -9.75 -9.56
CA VAL A 337 -13.86 -10.59 -8.84
C VAL A 337 -13.14 -11.54 -9.78
N VAL A 338 -11.90 -11.86 -9.44
CA VAL A 338 -11.13 -12.93 -10.07
C VAL A 338 -10.89 -14.01 -9.03
N GLY A 339 -11.36 -15.22 -9.32
CA GLY A 339 -11.51 -16.20 -8.25
C GLY A 339 -12.66 -15.79 -7.31
N ASN A 340 -12.33 -15.37 -6.10
CA ASN A 340 -13.28 -15.02 -5.04
C ASN A 340 -13.00 -13.64 -4.40
N HIS A 341 -12.12 -12.82 -4.99
CA HIS A 341 -11.76 -11.51 -4.44
C HIS A 341 -11.64 -10.43 -5.52
N PRO A 342 -11.87 -9.15 -5.19
CA PRO A 342 -11.53 -8.03 -6.07
C PRO A 342 -10.00 -7.94 -6.26
N LEU A 343 -9.56 -7.45 -7.42
CA LEU A 343 -8.12 -7.33 -7.70
C LEU A 343 -7.52 -6.05 -7.11
N GLY A 344 -6.32 -6.19 -6.55
CA GLY A 344 -5.43 -5.07 -6.29
C GLY A 344 -4.52 -4.76 -7.49
N LEU A 345 -3.92 -3.57 -7.49
CA LEU A 345 -3.10 -3.10 -8.61
C LEU A 345 -1.83 -3.95 -8.85
N LEU A 346 -1.25 -4.55 -7.80
CA LEU A 346 -0.10 -5.45 -7.92
C LEU A 346 -0.44 -6.77 -8.64
N GLU A 347 -1.72 -7.11 -8.76
CA GLU A 347 -2.19 -8.28 -9.50
C GLU A 347 -2.41 -7.99 -10.99
N LEU A 348 -2.25 -6.73 -11.42
CA LEU A 348 -2.39 -6.28 -12.79
C LEU A 348 -1.00 -6.14 -13.44
N PRO A 349 -0.58 -7.07 -14.33
CA PRO A 349 0.81 -7.10 -14.82
C PRO A 349 1.27 -5.81 -15.49
N GLY A 350 0.39 -5.10 -16.21
CA GLY A 350 0.71 -3.81 -16.83
C GLY A 350 1.03 -2.74 -15.77
N ILE A 351 0.25 -2.70 -14.69
CA ILE A 351 0.46 -1.76 -13.59
C ILE A 351 1.70 -2.14 -12.77
N LEU A 352 1.87 -3.43 -12.43
CA LEU A 352 3.07 -3.90 -11.73
C LEU A 352 4.36 -3.54 -12.49
N ASN A 353 4.33 -3.57 -13.82
CA ASN A 353 5.48 -3.17 -14.63
C ASN A 353 5.84 -1.68 -14.47
N VAL A 354 4.90 -0.79 -14.16
CA VAL A 354 5.22 0.61 -13.88
C VAL A 354 6.10 0.72 -12.62
N TRP A 355 5.73 0.04 -11.52
CA TRP A 355 6.59 -0.01 -10.33
C TRP A 355 7.96 -0.65 -10.60
N ILE A 356 8.00 -1.73 -11.38
CA ILE A 356 9.28 -2.36 -11.78
C ILE A 356 10.14 -1.37 -12.58
N GLN A 357 9.53 -0.57 -13.44
CA GLN A 357 10.25 0.46 -14.18
C GLN A 357 10.75 1.57 -13.25
N HIS A 358 9.93 2.04 -12.30
CA HIS A 358 10.36 2.99 -11.28
C HIS A 358 11.58 2.50 -10.48
N THR A 359 11.65 1.19 -10.20
CA THR A 359 12.83 0.63 -9.52
C THR A 359 14.07 0.63 -10.43
N LYS A 360 13.90 0.39 -11.74
CA LYS A 360 15.01 0.41 -12.70
C LYS A 360 15.54 1.82 -12.95
N ASP A 361 14.64 2.79 -12.94
CA ASP A 361 14.92 4.21 -13.17
C ASP A 361 15.14 4.98 -11.85
N ALA A 362 15.18 4.23 -10.71
CA ALA A 362 15.32 4.84 -9.40
C ALA A 362 16.62 5.64 -9.28
N GLU A 363 16.51 6.83 -8.76
CA GLU A 363 17.62 7.75 -8.52
C GLU A 363 18.26 7.49 -7.15
N PHE A 364 19.49 7.96 -6.98
CA PHE A 364 20.14 7.99 -5.68
C PHE A 364 19.28 8.78 -4.69
N LEU A 365 19.22 8.31 -3.44
CA LEU A 365 18.29 8.81 -2.43
C LEU A 365 18.30 10.34 -2.28
N GLU A 366 19.48 10.98 -2.27
CA GLU A 366 19.56 12.43 -2.11
C GLU A 366 18.95 13.19 -3.28
N ASP A 367 19.20 12.72 -4.52
CA ASP A 367 18.64 13.34 -5.72
C ASP A 367 17.13 13.14 -5.79
N ALA A 368 16.65 11.93 -5.50
CA ALA A 368 15.24 11.62 -5.40
C ALA A 368 14.53 12.50 -4.35
N TYR A 369 15.18 12.75 -3.21
CA TYR A 369 14.65 13.58 -2.17
C TYR A 369 14.59 15.06 -2.56
N HIS A 370 15.64 15.60 -3.16
CA HIS A 370 15.66 17.00 -3.63
C HIS A 370 14.65 17.28 -4.74
N SER A 371 14.35 16.29 -5.58
CA SER A 371 13.30 16.44 -6.59
C SER A 371 11.90 16.56 -6.00
N MET A 372 11.65 15.93 -4.83
CA MET A 372 10.37 15.97 -4.12
C MET A 372 10.23 17.17 -3.18
N TYR A 373 11.34 17.66 -2.63
CA TYR A 373 11.42 18.82 -1.75
C TYR A 373 12.40 19.84 -2.37
N PRO A 374 12.00 20.56 -3.41
CA PRO A 374 12.82 21.69 -3.86
C PRO A 374 13.00 22.61 -2.66
N GLU A 375 14.25 22.93 -2.33
CA GLU A 375 14.57 23.86 -1.26
C GLU A 375 13.82 25.17 -1.50
N GLU A 376 13.12 25.66 -0.46
CA GLU A 376 12.41 26.93 -0.50
C GLU A 376 13.37 28.11 -0.66
#